data_18070b22758f9681ab8a850cbbcbe5d1
#
_entry.id   18070b22758f9681ab8a850cbbcbe5d1
#
_cell.length_a   1.000
_cell.length_b   1.000
_cell.length_c   1.000
_cell.angle_alpha   90.00
_cell.angle_beta   90.00
_cell.angle_gamma   90.00
#
_symmetry.space_group_name_H-M   'P 1'
#
loop_
_entity.id
_entity.type
_entity.pdbx_description
1 polymer ?
#
loop_
_entity_poly.entity_id
_entity_poly.type
_entity_poly.pdbx_seq_one_letter_code
_entity_poly.pdbx_strand_id
1 'polypeptide(L)'
;MNFIGDLQMSNGLTDDFLNVLVISGSALARTDSERRLVVWLAEKDQSRMGYGAIGFDLSEMTWALDTFDTDKNFLLQAVAAARNRLNWEKLDYCPNEEMLFPCLDHFSELISNFSFSKIQPKALEEWLAESDASDPVMSGFPRCPKHQTLLSIFGCHICNN
;
A
#
# COMPACT_ATOMS: atom_id res chain seq x y z
N MET A 1 20.00 -15.31 -0.87
CA MET A 1 18.90 -16.10 -0.41
C MET A 1 17.64 -15.67 -1.09
N ASN A 2 17.01 -16.59 -1.73
CA ASN A 2 15.94 -16.25 -2.60
C ASN A 2 14.60 -16.46 -1.93
N PHE A 3 13.98 -15.39 -1.53
CA PHE A 3 12.67 -15.48 -0.95
C PHE A 3 11.63 -14.97 -1.88
N ILE A 4 10.85 -15.83 -2.40
CA ILE A 4 9.55 -15.46 -2.91
C ILE A 4 8.57 -15.65 -1.76
N GLY A 5 8.98 -15.28 -0.59
CA GLY A 5 8.18 -15.48 0.60
C GLY A 5 7.92 -14.15 1.28
N ASP A 6 7.88 -14.21 2.58
CA ASP A 6 7.55 -13.05 3.39
C ASP A 6 8.61 -11.97 3.27
N LEU A 7 8.18 -10.74 3.10
CA LEU A 7 9.03 -9.58 3.16
C LEU A 7 9.06 -9.10 4.61
N GLN A 8 10.24 -9.11 5.20
CA GLN A 8 10.41 -8.73 6.61
C GLN A 8 11.26 -7.48 6.73
N MET A 9 10.82 -6.56 7.60
CA MET A 9 11.47 -5.28 7.81
C MET A 9 11.34 -4.87 9.27
N SER A 10 12.25 -4.00 9.72
CA SER A 10 12.07 -3.33 11.02
C SER A 10 10.85 -2.40 10.96
N ASN A 11 10.34 -1.99 12.13
CA ASN A 11 9.20 -1.07 12.19
C ASN A 11 9.47 0.23 11.43
N GLY A 12 10.67 0.81 11.60
CA GLY A 12 11.02 2.04 10.90
C GLY A 12 11.08 1.85 9.39
N LEU A 13 11.64 0.74 8.93
CA LEU A 13 11.72 0.45 7.50
C LEU A 13 10.33 0.15 6.93
N THR A 14 9.46 -0.50 7.70
CA THR A 14 8.07 -0.73 7.30
C THR A 14 7.33 0.59 7.08
N ASP A 15 7.51 1.54 7.99
CA ASP A 15 6.91 2.87 7.86
C ASP A 15 7.39 3.57 6.59
N ASP A 16 8.70 3.54 6.33
CA ASP A 16 9.27 4.14 5.12
C ASP A 16 8.71 3.48 3.86
N PHE A 17 8.65 2.16 3.88
CA PHE A 17 8.13 1.36 2.77
C PHE A 17 6.68 1.73 2.46
N LEU A 18 5.83 1.78 3.48
CA LEU A 18 4.42 2.13 3.29
C LEU A 18 4.25 3.59 2.93
N ASN A 19 5.05 4.50 3.49
CA ASN A 19 4.99 5.92 3.15
C ASN A 19 5.24 6.15 1.66
N VAL A 20 6.30 5.57 1.11
CA VAL A 20 6.62 5.78 -0.31
C VAL A 20 5.59 5.13 -1.22
N LEU A 21 5.03 3.99 -0.83
CA LEU A 21 3.96 3.34 -1.59
C LEU A 21 2.66 4.13 -1.55
N VAL A 22 2.29 4.64 -0.39
CA VAL A 22 1.08 5.45 -0.25
C VAL A 22 1.20 6.73 -1.06
N ILE A 23 2.35 7.40 -1.02
CA ILE A 23 2.58 8.61 -1.80
C ILE A 23 2.48 8.33 -3.31
N SER A 24 3.19 7.32 -3.80
CA SER A 24 3.18 7.01 -5.22
C SER A 24 1.83 6.46 -5.67
N GLY A 25 1.24 5.57 -4.88
CA GLY A 25 -0.05 5.01 -5.19
C GLY A 25 -1.15 6.06 -5.21
N SER A 26 -1.13 7.00 -4.26
CA SER A 26 -2.09 8.09 -4.23
C SER A 26 -1.99 8.96 -5.47
N ALA A 27 -0.77 9.20 -5.96
CA ALA A 27 -0.56 10.01 -7.16
C ALA A 27 -1.03 9.31 -8.43
N LEU A 28 -0.92 7.98 -8.49
CA LEU A 28 -1.19 7.22 -9.70
C LEU A 28 -2.58 6.60 -9.77
N ALA A 29 -3.28 6.46 -8.66
CA ALA A 29 -4.58 5.80 -8.62
C ALA A 29 -5.62 6.56 -9.46
N ARG A 30 -6.31 5.85 -10.34
CA ARG A 30 -7.30 6.42 -11.26
C ARG A 30 -8.69 5.86 -11.05
N THR A 31 -8.82 4.71 -10.43
CA THR A 31 -10.11 4.06 -10.21
C THR A 31 -10.33 3.88 -8.72
N ASP A 32 -11.57 3.66 -8.35
CA ASP A 32 -11.90 3.40 -6.94
C ASP A 32 -11.25 2.11 -6.46
N SER A 33 -11.15 1.10 -7.32
CA SER A 33 -10.46 -0.14 -6.97
C SER A 33 -9.00 0.11 -6.63
N GLU A 34 -8.30 0.92 -7.45
CA GLU A 34 -6.91 1.29 -7.19
C GLU A 34 -6.78 2.10 -5.90
N ARG A 35 -7.69 3.05 -5.68
CA ARG A 35 -7.68 3.85 -4.45
C ARG A 35 -7.90 2.99 -3.21
N ARG A 36 -8.78 2.01 -3.29
CA ARG A 36 -9.01 1.08 -2.17
C ARG A 36 -7.75 0.30 -1.81
N LEU A 37 -6.99 -0.13 -2.81
CA LEU A 37 -5.74 -0.84 -2.55
C LEU A 37 -4.73 0.05 -1.81
N VAL A 38 -4.61 1.32 -2.20
CA VAL A 38 -3.71 2.25 -1.53
C VAL A 38 -4.14 2.48 -0.09
N VAL A 39 -5.44 2.70 0.15
CA VAL A 39 -5.97 2.90 1.50
C VAL A 39 -5.74 1.66 2.35
N TRP A 40 -5.96 0.49 1.76
CA TRP A 40 -5.72 -0.78 2.47
C TRP A 40 -4.26 -0.89 2.93
N LEU A 41 -3.31 -0.57 2.05
CA LEU A 41 -1.89 -0.56 2.40
C LEU A 41 -1.60 0.42 3.53
N ALA A 42 -2.21 1.61 3.48
CA ALA A 42 -2.01 2.62 4.52
C ALA A 42 -2.50 2.13 5.89
N GLU A 43 -3.49 1.24 5.91
CA GLU A 43 -4.03 0.70 7.15
C GLU A 43 -3.21 -0.48 7.71
N LYS A 44 -2.22 -0.94 6.96
CA LYS A 44 -1.37 -2.07 7.37
C LYS A 44 -0.05 -1.61 7.98
N ASP A 45 -0.01 -0.41 8.54
CA ASP A 45 1.16 0.12 9.22
C ASP A 45 1.51 -0.75 10.42
N GLN A 46 2.67 -1.39 10.37
CA GLN A 46 3.13 -2.31 11.40
C GLN A 46 3.42 -1.64 12.74
N SER A 47 3.71 -0.35 12.73
CA SER A 47 3.95 0.36 13.97
C SER A 47 2.72 0.32 14.89
N ARG A 48 1.53 0.19 14.30
CA ARG A 48 0.29 0.12 15.07
C ARG A 48 0.03 -1.25 15.66
N MET A 49 0.72 -2.26 15.16
CA MET A 49 0.57 -3.64 15.64
C MET A 49 1.76 -4.12 16.44
N GLY A 50 2.84 -3.34 16.47
CA GLY A 50 4.02 -3.66 17.24
C GLY A 50 4.90 -4.77 16.66
N TYR A 51 4.75 -5.08 15.39
CA TYR A 51 5.54 -6.11 14.73
C TYR A 51 6.56 -5.51 13.78
N GLY A 52 7.69 -6.18 13.63
CA GLY A 52 8.76 -5.76 12.73
C GLY A 52 8.68 -6.35 11.34
N ALA A 53 7.48 -6.68 10.88
CA ALA A 53 7.24 -7.27 9.55
C ALA A 53 5.99 -6.65 8.95
N ILE A 54 5.80 -6.82 7.64
CA ILE A 54 4.61 -6.26 6.99
C ILE A 54 3.32 -6.93 7.48
N GLY A 55 3.37 -8.16 7.87
CA GLY A 55 2.22 -8.82 8.53
C GLY A 55 1.01 -9.06 7.65
N PHE A 56 1.14 -9.00 6.33
CA PHE A 56 0.06 -9.35 5.42
C PHE A 56 0.59 -10.14 4.22
N ASP A 57 -0.31 -10.89 3.61
CA ASP A 57 -0.06 -11.59 2.36
C ASP A 57 -0.80 -10.86 1.25
N LEU A 58 -0.28 -10.88 0.02
CA LEU A 58 -0.97 -10.27 -1.11
C LEU A 58 -2.38 -10.80 -1.31
N SER A 59 -2.62 -12.08 -0.95
CA SER A 59 -3.96 -12.68 -1.04
C SER A 59 -4.98 -12.01 -0.13
N GLU A 60 -4.52 -11.32 0.91
CA GLU A 60 -5.41 -10.62 1.86
C GLU A 60 -5.87 -9.26 1.37
N MET A 61 -5.25 -8.74 0.32
CA MET A 61 -5.58 -7.41 -0.20
C MET A 61 -6.99 -7.38 -0.83
N THR A 62 -7.50 -6.17 -0.97
CA THR A 62 -8.87 -5.93 -1.45
C THR A 62 -8.96 -5.96 -2.96
N TRP A 63 -8.52 -7.06 -3.57
CA TRP A 63 -8.59 -7.24 -5.01
C TRP A 63 -10.03 -7.34 -5.49
N ALA A 64 -10.37 -6.57 -6.52
CA ALA A 64 -11.63 -6.74 -7.23
C ALA A 64 -11.42 -7.78 -8.32
N LEU A 65 -12.30 -8.79 -8.38
CA LEU A 65 -12.10 -9.92 -9.28
C LEU A 65 -12.14 -9.51 -10.75
N ASP A 66 -13.00 -8.57 -11.10
CA ASP A 66 -13.19 -8.12 -12.47
C ASP A 66 -12.13 -7.14 -12.97
N THR A 67 -11.32 -6.57 -12.07
CA THR A 67 -10.27 -5.62 -12.44
C THR A 67 -8.89 -6.06 -11.97
N PHE A 68 -8.72 -7.32 -11.65
CA PHE A 68 -7.47 -7.81 -11.06
C PHE A 68 -6.23 -7.47 -11.89
N ASP A 69 -6.28 -7.70 -13.20
CA ASP A 69 -5.11 -7.46 -14.05
C ASP A 69 -4.72 -6.00 -14.08
N THR A 70 -5.71 -5.11 -14.18
CA THR A 70 -5.49 -3.66 -14.15
C THR A 70 -4.94 -3.21 -12.80
N ASP A 71 -5.50 -3.74 -11.72
CA ASP A 71 -5.08 -3.40 -10.36
C ASP A 71 -3.67 -3.91 -10.08
N LYS A 72 -3.33 -5.10 -10.56
CA LYS A 72 -1.99 -5.65 -10.42
C LYS A 72 -0.97 -4.77 -11.15
N ASN A 73 -1.28 -4.36 -12.38
CA ASN A 73 -0.42 -3.45 -13.13
C ASN A 73 -0.27 -2.12 -12.41
N PHE A 74 -1.36 -1.60 -11.84
CA PHE A 74 -1.31 -0.38 -11.03
C PHE A 74 -0.32 -0.51 -9.87
N LEU A 75 -0.39 -1.60 -9.12
CA LEU A 75 0.53 -1.81 -8.00
C LEU A 75 1.98 -1.89 -8.46
N LEU A 76 2.24 -2.58 -9.57
CA LEU A 76 3.60 -2.63 -10.12
C LEU A 76 4.09 -1.25 -10.51
N GLN A 77 3.23 -0.41 -11.10
CA GLN A 77 3.59 0.97 -11.44
C GLN A 77 3.82 1.81 -10.19
N ALA A 78 3.01 1.63 -9.16
CA ALA A 78 3.18 2.35 -7.90
C ALA A 78 4.52 2.02 -7.23
N VAL A 79 4.89 0.74 -7.22
CA VAL A 79 6.18 0.31 -6.67
C VAL A 79 7.32 0.89 -7.50
N ALA A 80 7.22 0.85 -8.82
CA ALA A 80 8.26 1.42 -9.71
C ALA A 80 8.38 2.93 -9.51
N ALA A 81 7.26 3.63 -9.36
CA ALA A 81 7.26 5.07 -9.11
C ALA A 81 7.89 5.39 -7.74
N ALA A 82 7.57 4.60 -6.71
CA ALA A 82 8.20 4.75 -5.41
C ALA A 82 9.72 4.54 -5.50
N ARG A 83 10.13 3.52 -6.26
CA ARG A 83 11.54 3.22 -6.53
C ARG A 83 12.23 4.39 -7.25
N ASN A 84 11.48 5.14 -8.05
CA ASN A 84 11.96 6.32 -8.77
C ASN A 84 11.72 7.63 -8.01
N ARG A 85 11.43 7.55 -6.74
CA ARG A 85 11.32 8.68 -5.81
C ARG A 85 10.16 9.63 -6.13
N LEU A 86 9.07 9.12 -6.69
CA LEU A 86 7.92 9.97 -7.01
C LEU A 86 7.37 10.66 -5.75
N ASN A 87 7.34 11.98 -5.78
CA ASN A 87 6.81 12.83 -4.70
C ASN A 87 7.51 12.68 -3.34
N TRP A 88 8.74 12.18 -3.33
CA TRP A 88 9.51 12.05 -2.08
C TRP A 88 9.78 13.41 -1.41
N GLU A 89 9.73 14.50 -2.17
CA GLU A 89 9.87 15.85 -1.61
C GLU A 89 8.73 16.21 -0.64
N LYS A 90 7.63 15.47 -0.67
CA LYS A 90 6.54 15.65 0.29
C LYS A 90 6.77 14.96 1.63
N LEU A 91 7.79 14.11 1.69
CA LEU A 91 8.18 13.48 2.96
C LEU A 91 8.94 14.49 3.81
N ASP A 92 8.81 14.36 5.13
CA ASP A 92 9.53 15.23 6.08
C ASP A 92 10.93 14.71 6.37
N TYR A 93 11.39 13.70 5.64
CA TYR A 93 12.68 13.04 5.86
C TYR A 93 13.14 12.41 4.54
N CYS A 94 14.41 11.96 4.53
CA CYS A 94 14.96 11.24 3.38
C CYS A 94 15.00 9.74 3.71
N PRO A 95 14.21 8.91 3.02
CA PRO A 95 14.27 7.46 3.23
C PRO A 95 15.68 6.91 2.96
N ASN A 96 16.06 5.87 3.70
CA ASN A 96 17.31 5.17 3.48
C ASN A 96 17.18 4.26 2.26
N GLU A 97 17.71 4.71 1.13
CA GLU A 97 17.58 4.00 -0.13
C GLU A 97 18.25 2.62 -0.12
N GLU A 98 19.39 2.49 0.54
CA GLU A 98 20.08 1.20 0.63
C GLU A 98 19.22 0.12 1.27
N MET A 99 18.43 0.50 2.29
CA MET A 99 17.54 -0.43 2.98
C MET A 99 16.21 -0.58 2.26
N LEU A 100 15.71 0.50 1.68
CA LEU A 100 14.36 0.56 1.12
C LEU A 100 14.26 -0.06 -0.27
N PHE A 101 15.22 0.23 -1.15
CA PHE A 101 15.13 -0.21 -2.55
C PHE A 101 15.09 -1.72 -2.70
N PRO A 102 15.89 -2.52 -1.96
CA PRO A 102 15.73 -3.98 -2.03
C PRO A 102 14.34 -4.45 -1.61
N CYS A 103 13.71 -3.78 -0.65
CA CYS A 103 12.36 -4.12 -0.23
C CYS A 103 11.34 -3.83 -1.32
N LEU A 104 11.46 -2.69 -1.99
CA LEU A 104 10.58 -2.36 -3.12
C LEU A 104 10.76 -3.34 -4.27
N ASP A 105 12.00 -3.69 -4.58
CA ASP A 105 12.29 -4.66 -5.63
C ASP A 105 11.69 -6.03 -5.30
N HIS A 106 11.81 -6.46 -4.05
CA HIS A 106 11.26 -7.73 -3.59
C HIS A 106 9.72 -7.71 -3.66
N PHE A 107 9.11 -6.62 -3.23
CA PHE A 107 7.66 -6.48 -3.28
C PHE A 107 7.14 -6.51 -4.73
N SER A 108 7.86 -5.84 -5.63
CA SER A 108 7.55 -5.89 -7.06
C SER A 108 7.57 -7.34 -7.58
N GLU A 109 8.56 -8.11 -7.15
CA GLU A 109 8.68 -9.51 -7.53
C GLU A 109 7.52 -10.36 -6.98
N LEU A 110 7.15 -10.13 -5.72
CA LEU A 110 5.99 -10.79 -5.12
C LEU A 110 4.71 -10.49 -5.89
N ILE A 111 4.49 -9.23 -6.25
CA ILE A 111 3.31 -8.84 -7.03
C ILE A 111 3.35 -9.51 -8.41
N SER A 112 4.49 -9.51 -9.08
CA SER A 112 4.63 -10.09 -10.40
C SER A 112 4.28 -11.58 -10.41
N ASN A 113 4.60 -12.29 -9.34
CA ASN A 113 4.35 -13.72 -9.21
C ASN A 113 2.98 -14.04 -8.61
N PHE A 114 2.23 -13.02 -8.19
CA PHE A 114 0.91 -13.22 -7.61
C PHE A 114 -0.11 -13.46 -8.70
N SER A 115 -0.90 -14.52 -8.56
CA SER A 115 -1.87 -14.91 -9.58
C SER A 115 -3.29 -14.77 -9.07
N PHE A 116 -4.21 -14.60 -10.03
CA PHE A 116 -5.65 -14.50 -9.77
C PHE A 116 -6.16 -15.65 -8.90
N SER A 117 -5.63 -16.85 -9.10
CA SER A 117 -6.07 -18.03 -8.36
C SER A 117 -5.81 -17.97 -6.85
N LYS A 118 -4.92 -17.05 -6.43
CA LYS A 118 -4.55 -16.91 -5.01
C LYS A 118 -5.35 -15.84 -4.27
N ILE A 119 -6.22 -15.13 -4.96
CA ILE A 119 -7.05 -14.10 -4.35
C ILE A 119 -8.00 -14.72 -3.34
N GLN A 120 -8.21 -14.04 -2.22
CA GLN A 120 -9.28 -14.37 -1.28
C GLN A 120 -10.53 -13.61 -1.74
N PRO A 121 -11.51 -14.30 -2.35
CA PRO A 121 -12.61 -13.59 -3.02
C PRO A 121 -13.45 -12.71 -2.12
N LYS A 122 -13.48 -13.03 -0.82
CA LYS A 122 -14.29 -12.29 0.15
C LYS A 122 -13.56 -11.15 0.84
N ALA A 123 -12.25 -10.98 0.59
CA ALA A 123 -11.46 -9.99 1.29
C ALA A 123 -12.01 -8.57 1.09
N LEU A 124 -12.30 -8.18 -0.14
CA LEU A 124 -12.88 -6.88 -0.44
C LEU A 124 -14.26 -6.72 0.18
N GLU A 125 -15.10 -7.71 0.02
CA GLU A 125 -16.47 -7.68 0.54
C GLU A 125 -16.48 -7.52 2.06
N GLU A 126 -15.67 -8.31 2.75
CA GLU A 126 -15.57 -8.25 4.21
C GLU A 126 -15.02 -6.91 4.69
N TRP A 127 -14.00 -6.40 4.00
CA TRP A 127 -13.41 -5.11 4.36
C TRP A 127 -14.42 -3.97 4.20
N LEU A 128 -15.18 -3.97 3.10
CA LEU A 128 -16.20 -2.96 2.87
C LEU A 128 -17.36 -3.09 3.87
N ALA A 129 -17.69 -4.31 4.27
CA ALA A 129 -18.76 -4.54 5.25
C ALA A 129 -18.41 -4.00 6.64
N GLU A 130 -17.12 -3.92 6.97
CA GLU A 130 -16.64 -3.36 8.23
C GLU A 130 -16.54 -1.84 8.19
N SER A 131 -16.65 -1.23 7.01
CA SER A 131 -16.52 0.22 6.84
C SER A 131 -17.87 0.88 7.06
N ASP A 132 -17.90 2.01 7.77
CA ASP A 132 -19.12 2.79 7.94
C ASP A 132 -19.13 4.01 7.00
N ALA A 133 -20.19 4.78 7.03
CA ALA A 133 -20.37 5.90 6.11
C ALA A 133 -19.35 7.02 6.29
N SER A 134 -18.70 7.10 7.45
CA SER A 134 -17.67 8.11 7.71
C SER A 134 -16.28 7.68 7.26
N ASP A 135 -16.11 6.40 6.90
CA ASP A 135 -14.85 5.86 6.44
C ASP A 135 -14.41 6.55 5.15
N PRO A 136 -13.13 6.89 4.97
CA PRO A 136 -12.65 7.52 3.73
C PRO A 136 -13.02 6.75 2.47
N VAL A 137 -12.97 5.42 2.50
CA VAL A 137 -13.33 4.61 1.33
C VAL A 137 -14.81 4.72 0.96
N MET A 138 -15.66 5.10 1.93
CA MET A 138 -17.09 5.30 1.71
C MET A 138 -17.44 6.76 1.50
N SER A 139 -16.50 7.68 1.65
CA SER A 139 -16.69 9.13 1.63
C SER A 139 -16.04 9.80 0.43
N GLY A 140 -15.76 9.06 -0.64
CA GLY A 140 -15.22 9.62 -1.87
C GLY A 140 -13.70 9.79 -1.88
N PHE A 141 -12.98 9.07 -1.05
CA PHE A 141 -11.52 9.04 -1.02
C PHE A 141 -10.90 10.43 -0.81
N PRO A 142 -11.16 11.05 0.35
CA PRO A 142 -10.55 12.34 0.66
C PRO A 142 -9.03 12.22 0.76
N ARG A 143 -8.34 13.35 0.54
CA ARG A 143 -6.88 13.41 0.54
C ARG A 143 -6.37 14.37 1.59
N CYS A 144 -5.18 14.08 2.09
CA CYS A 144 -4.48 14.99 3.00
C CYS A 144 -4.14 16.29 2.26
N PRO A 145 -4.52 17.45 2.80
CA PRO A 145 -4.21 18.72 2.14
C PRO A 145 -2.71 19.03 2.09
N LYS A 146 -1.93 18.46 3.00
CA LYS A 146 -0.48 18.68 3.04
C LYS A 146 0.29 17.74 2.11
N HIS A 147 -0.03 16.45 2.14
CA HIS A 147 0.76 15.43 1.42
C HIS A 147 0.06 14.90 0.16
N GLN A 148 -1.22 15.21 -0.03
CA GLN A 148 -2.03 14.73 -1.16
C GLN A 148 -2.20 13.21 -1.16
N THR A 149 -1.92 12.56 -0.06
CA THR A 149 -2.13 11.13 0.10
C THR A 149 -3.59 10.82 0.35
N LEU A 150 -4.05 9.67 -0.12
CA LEU A 150 -5.36 9.15 0.24
C LEU A 150 -5.42 8.90 1.75
N LEU A 151 -6.50 9.31 2.38
CA LEU A 151 -6.69 9.12 3.81
C LEU A 151 -7.20 7.71 4.09
N SER A 152 -6.76 7.16 5.22
CA SER A 152 -7.32 5.92 5.78
C SER A 152 -8.14 6.26 7.04
N ILE A 153 -8.66 5.24 7.71
CA ILE A 153 -9.34 5.43 8.99
C ILE A 153 -8.42 6.04 10.05
N PHE A 154 -7.11 5.95 9.83
CA PHE A 154 -6.10 6.53 10.72
C PHE A 154 -5.63 7.92 10.27
N GLY A 155 -6.24 8.47 9.21
CA GLY A 155 -5.86 9.75 8.65
C GLY A 155 -4.76 9.61 7.60
N CYS A 156 -3.89 10.62 7.50
CA CYS A 156 -2.77 10.60 6.55
C CYS A 156 -1.63 9.75 7.10
N HIS A 157 -1.17 8.80 6.29
CA HIS A 157 -0.07 7.91 6.69
C HIS A 157 1.22 8.69 6.97
N ILE A 158 1.46 9.78 6.23
CA ILE A 158 2.67 10.59 6.39
C ILE A 158 2.59 11.46 7.64
N CYS A 159 1.45 12.14 7.85
CA CYS A 159 1.25 13.02 9.01
C CYS A 159 1.36 12.26 10.32
N ASN A 160 0.99 11.00 10.34
CA ASN A 160 0.90 10.19 11.55
C ASN A 160 2.18 9.41 11.88
N ASN A 161 3.24 9.67 11.15
CA ASN A 161 4.55 9.06 11.42
C ASN A 161 5.50 10.00 12.12
#